data_9f288c0fa342ff6c1a36a6c7dc10b795
#
_entry.id   9f288c0fa342ff6c1a36a6c7dc10b795
#
_cell.length_a   1.000
_cell.length_b   1.000
_cell.length_c   1.000
_cell.angle_alpha   90.00
_cell.angle_beta   90.00
_cell.angle_gamma   90.00
#
_symmetry.space_group_name_H-M   'P 1'
#
loop_
_entity.id
_entity.type
_entity.pdbx_description
1 polymer ?
#
loop_
_entity_poly.entity_id
_entity_poly.type
_entity_poly.pdbx_seq_one_letter_code
_entity_poly.pdbx_strand_id
1 'polypeptide(L)'
;NLMVLRGVSKFFAAPGMRFGYGITGNAEFLKKLKSKQIPWSLNSLGAFAGELLFQDKDYIKKTRNLILSEREYMYTKLRELPFFYVYPAYANFLLVQIQKVGLTSSDVFEACIREGLMIRDCSSFTGLEGEFVRFCIMDPEDNRRLLTVFQKISQSARKQV
;
A
#
# COMPACT_ATOMS: atom_id res chain seq x y z
N ASN A 1 -25.31 4.67 -10.08
CA ASN A 1 -25.16 4.72 -8.61
C ASN A 1 -23.72 4.43 -8.17
N LEU A 2 -22.77 5.29 -8.56
CA LEU A 2 -21.37 5.17 -8.21
C LEU A 2 -20.92 6.44 -7.50
N MET A 3 -20.15 6.27 -6.41
CA MET A 3 -19.35 7.31 -5.78
C MET A 3 -17.92 6.83 -5.66
N VAL A 4 -16.97 7.63 -6.14
CA VAL A 4 -15.54 7.37 -6.01
C VAL A 4 -14.98 8.26 -4.91
N LEU A 5 -14.35 7.67 -3.88
CA LEU A 5 -13.66 8.39 -2.81
C LEU A 5 -12.15 8.33 -3.03
N ARG A 6 -11.47 9.45 -2.90
CA ARG A 6 -10.02 9.53 -3.01
C ARG A 6 -9.42 10.40 -1.90
N GLY A 7 -8.29 9.95 -1.38
CA GLY A 7 -7.49 10.70 -0.41
C GLY A 7 -6.14 11.06 -1.00
N VAL A 8 -5.61 12.21 -0.64
CA VAL A 8 -4.26 12.66 -1.06
C VAL A 8 -3.15 12.04 -0.21
N SER A 9 -3.50 11.46 0.93
CA SER A 9 -2.56 11.00 1.97
C SER A 9 -1.49 10.04 1.46
N LYS A 10 -1.83 9.14 0.54
CA LYS A 10 -0.90 8.10 0.05
C LYS A 10 -0.23 8.53 -1.24
N PHE A 11 -1.01 8.91 -2.24
CA PHE A 11 -0.48 9.22 -3.57
C PHE A 11 0.46 10.45 -3.56
N PHE A 12 0.15 11.45 -2.75
CA PHE A 12 0.95 12.67 -2.62
C PHE A 12 1.82 12.69 -1.35
N ALA A 13 1.98 11.55 -0.67
CA ALA A 13 2.75 11.44 0.57
C ALA A 13 2.40 12.51 1.63
N ALA A 14 1.14 12.96 1.67
CA ALA A 14 0.67 14.06 2.49
C ALA A 14 -0.40 13.63 3.53
N PRO A 15 -0.09 12.69 4.44
CA PRO A 15 -1.08 12.17 5.39
C PRO A 15 -1.54 13.23 6.42
N GLY A 16 -0.66 14.18 6.77
CA GLY A 16 -0.96 15.27 7.70
C GLY A 16 -1.97 16.29 7.18
N MET A 17 -2.15 16.39 5.88
CA MET A 17 -3.08 17.36 5.28
C MET A 17 -4.55 17.01 5.51
N ARG A 18 -4.87 15.77 5.89
CA ARG A 18 -6.24 15.31 6.20
C ARG A 18 -7.26 15.70 5.12
N PHE A 19 -6.88 15.54 3.85
CA PHE A 19 -7.66 15.95 2.69
C PHE A 19 -8.04 14.77 1.80
N GLY A 20 -9.26 14.78 1.33
CA GLY A 20 -9.81 13.82 0.39
C GLY A 20 -11.01 14.41 -0.34
N TYR A 21 -11.46 13.73 -1.39
CA TYR A 21 -12.62 14.15 -2.17
C TYR A 21 -13.44 12.98 -2.65
N GLY A 22 -14.70 13.25 -2.93
CA GLY A 22 -15.63 12.30 -3.54
C GLY A 22 -16.15 12.82 -4.87
N ILE A 23 -16.35 11.91 -5.82
CA ILE A 23 -16.93 12.20 -7.13
C ILE A 23 -18.15 11.30 -7.33
N THR A 24 -19.27 11.90 -7.68
CA THR A 24 -20.50 11.17 -8.03
C THR A 24 -21.27 11.94 -9.11
N GLY A 25 -21.91 11.21 -10.02
CA GLY A 25 -22.84 11.78 -10.98
C GLY A 25 -24.28 11.95 -10.45
N ASN A 26 -24.56 11.51 -9.21
CA ASN A 26 -25.87 11.63 -8.59
C ASN A 26 -26.02 12.97 -7.86
N ALA A 27 -26.67 13.95 -8.52
CA ALA A 27 -26.85 15.29 -8.00
C ALA A 27 -27.73 15.33 -6.72
N GLU A 28 -28.76 14.48 -6.63
CA GLU A 28 -29.63 14.42 -5.45
C GLU A 28 -28.85 13.92 -4.23
N PHE A 29 -28.06 12.84 -4.42
CA PHE A 29 -27.19 12.30 -3.38
C PHE A 29 -26.15 13.34 -2.94
N LEU A 30 -25.53 14.05 -3.88
CA LEU A 30 -24.57 15.13 -3.57
C LEU A 30 -25.22 16.24 -2.75
N LYS A 31 -26.46 16.64 -3.09
CA LYS A 31 -27.23 17.64 -2.32
C LYS A 31 -27.48 17.16 -0.89
N LYS A 32 -27.88 15.91 -0.70
CA LYS A 32 -28.07 15.31 0.63
C LYS A 32 -26.75 15.26 1.43
N LEU A 33 -25.64 14.89 0.82
CA LEU A 33 -24.33 14.90 1.48
C LEU A 33 -23.94 16.32 1.94
N LYS A 34 -24.06 17.31 1.05
CA LYS A 34 -23.74 18.69 1.39
C LYS A 34 -24.59 19.24 2.55
N SER A 35 -25.88 18.88 2.62
CA SER A 35 -26.75 19.30 3.72
C SER A 35 -26.45 18.67 5.06
N LYS A 36 -25.66 17.57 5.09
CA LYS A 36 -25.22 16.87 6.30
C LYS A 36 -23.74 17.13 6.63
N GLN A 37 -23.06 17.89 5.80
CA GLN A 37 -21.65 18.21 6.02
C GLN A 37 -21.51 19.09 7.26
N ILE A 38 -20.58 18.70 8.15
CA ILE A 38 -20.25 19.47 9.35
C ILE A 38 -19.54 20.76 8.92
N PRO A 39 -19.93 21.93 9.44
CA PRO A 39 -19.22 23.17 9.18
C PRO A 39 -17.71 23.03 9.49
N TRP A 40 -16.88 23.70 8.69
CA TRP A 40 -15.40 23.70 8.81
C TRP A 40 -14.74 22.29 8.76
N SER A 41 -15.40 21.33 8.15
CA SER A 41 -14.87 19.96 7.99
C SER A 41 -13.61 19.89 7.10
N LEU A 42 -13.38 20.90 6.28
CA LEU A 42 -12.19 21.04 5.43
C LEU A 42 -11.28 22.13 5.99
N ASN A 43 -10.03 21.77 6.33
CA ASN A 43 -9.05 22.77 6.76
C ASN A 43 -8.47 23.55 5.57
N SER A 44 -8.15 24.82 5.81
CA SER A 44 -7.69 25.75 4.75
C SER A 44 -6.38 25.30 4.11
N LEU A 45 -5.43 24.75 4.88
CA LEU A 45 -4.17 24.26 4.35
C LEU A 45 -4.38 23.05 3.44
N GLY A 46 -5.28 22.13 3.83
CA GLY A 46 -5.64 20.98 2.99
C GLY A 46 -6.30 21.39 1.68
N ALA A 47 -7.19 22.38 1.70
CA ALA A 47 -7.82 22.92 0.50
C ALA A 47 -6.79 23.55 -0.45
N PHE A 48 -5.94 24.44 0.06
CA PHE A 48 -4.89 25.12 -0.71
C PHE A 48 -3.87 24.12 -1.29
N ALA A 49 -3.38 23.20 -0.45
CA ALA A 49 -2.45 22.16 -0.91
C ALA A 49 -3.08 21.24 -1.97
N GLY A 50 -4.38 20.95 -1.84
CA GLY A 50 -5.11 20.15 -2.83
C GLY A 50 -5.09 20.78 -4.21
N GLU A 51 -5.29 22.08 -4.33
CA GLU A 51 -5.22 22.80 -5.60
C GLU A 51 -3.84 22.67 -6.25
N LEU A 52 -2.76 22.83 -5.48
CA LEU A 52 -1.39 22.73 -5.97
C LEU A 52 -1.03 21.28 -6.36
N LEU A 53 -1.34 20.31 -5.52
CA LEU A 53 -1.00 18.92 -5.73
C LEU A 53 -1.61 18.35 -7.01
N PHE A 54 -2.85 18.69 -7.34
CA PHE A 54 -3.50 18.23 -8.56
C PHE A 54 -3.02 18.95 -9.83
N GLN A 55 -2.30 20.05 -9.71
CA GLN A 55 -1.69 20.77 -10.84
C GLN A 55 -0.31 20.19 -11.19
N ASP A 56 0.38 19.54 -10.29
CA ASP A 56 1.70 18.91 -10.53
C ASP A 56 1.57 17.64 -11.37
N LYS A 57 1.42 17.84 -12.69
CA LYS A 57 1.28 16.73 -13.65
C LYS A 57 2.50 15.86 -13.75
N ASP A 58 3.69 16.43 -13.53
CA ASP A 58 4.95 15.69 -13.58
C ASP A 58 5.08 14.74 -12.39
N TYR A 59 4.78 15.21 -11.19
CA TYR A 59 4.72 14.36 -10.00
C TYR A 59 3.72 13.21 -10.18
N ILE A 60 2.51 13.53 -10.64
CA ILE A 60 1.44 12.55 -10.87
C ILE A 60 1.91 11.47 -11.85
N LYS A 61 2.53 11.87 -12.98
CA LYS A 61 3.03 10.94 -13.99
C LYS A 61 4.19 10.09 -13.47
N LYS A 62 5.18 10.70 -12.82
CA LYS A 62 6.35 10.00 -12.26
C LYS A 62 5.93 8.99 -11.18
N THR A 63 5.12 9.42 -10.21
CA THR A 63 4.65 8.56 -9.13
C THR A 63 3.84 7.38 -9.65
N ARG A 64 2.93 7.63 -10.59
CA ARG A 64 2.13 6.55 -11.20
C ARG A 64 3.01 5.53 -11.91
N ASN A 65 3.97 5.99 -12.72
CA ASN A 65 4.86 5.10 -13.45
C ASN A 65 5.73 4.28 -12.50
N LEU A 66 6.30 4.92 -11.47
CA LEU A 66 7.09 4.24 -10.43
C LEU A 66 6.28 3.12 -9.77
N ILE A 67 5.08 3.44 -9.28
CA ILE A 67 4.25 2.44 -8.59
C ILE A 67 3.88 1.28 -9.52
N LEU A 68 3.56 1.56 -10.78
CA LEU A 68 3.18 0.51 -11.72
C LEU A 68 4.36 -0.41 -12.05
N SER A 69 5.53 0.15 -12.37
CA SER A 69 6.71 -0.62 -12.73
C SER A 69 7.28 -1.41 -11.55
N GLU A 70 7.41 -0.78 -10.39
CA GLU A 70 7.95 -1.43 -9.19
C GLU A 70 6.99 -2.47 -8.61
N ARG A 71 5.67 -2.24 -8.69
CA ARG A 71 4.69 -3.26 -8.31
C ARG A 71 4.79 -4.51 -9.15
N GLU A 72 4.89 -4.36 -10.47
CA GLU A 72 5.05 -5.48 -11.38
C GLU A 72 6.37 -6.22 -11.14
N TYR A 73 7.45 -5.48 -10.95
CA TYR A 73 8.76 -6.04 -10.60
C TYR A 73 8.70 -6.87 -9.32
N MET A 74 8.19 -6.30 -8.23
CA MET A 74 8.10 -6.97 -6.94
C MET A 74 7.15 -8.18 -6.98
N TYR A 75 6.00 -8.03 -7.65
CA TYR A 75 5.05 -9.11 -7.84
C TYR A 75 5.69 -10.30 -8.56
N THR A 76 6.38 -10.05 -9.66
CA THR A 76 7.05 -11.08 -10.45
C THR A 76 8.16 -11.76 -9.65
N LYS A 77 9.04 -10.98 -9.01
CA LYS A 77 10.20 -11.51 -8.30
C LYS A 77 9.83 -12.29 -7.04
N LEU A 78 8.83 -11.86 -6.31
CA LEU A 78 8.39 -12.58 -5.12
C LEU A 78 7.69 -13.91 -5.46
N ARG A 79 6.98 -13.98 -6.57
CA ARG A 79 6.37 -15.23 -7.04
C ARG A 79 7.37 -16.31 -7.46
N GLU A 80 8.60 -15.92 -7.79
CA GLU A 80 9.70 -16.86 -8.06
C GLU A 80 10.22 -17.53 -6.78
N LEU A 81 9.89 -16.97 -5.60
CA LEU A 81 10.37 -17.51 -4.32
C LEU A 81 9.42 -18.59 -3.80
N PRO A 82 9.94 -19.74 -3.34
CA PRO A 82 9.12 -20.76 -2.68
C PRO A 82 8.57 -20.22 -1.35
N PHE A 83 7.47 -20.80 -0.91
CA PHE A 83 6.81 -20.51 0.36
C PHE A 83 6.08 -19.19 0.46
N PHE A 84 6.07 -18.37 -0.60
CA PHE A 84 5.35 -17.11 -0.65
C PHE A 84 4.33 -17.10 -1.78
N TYR A 85 3.07 -16.92 -1.43
CA TYR A 85 2.02 -16.68 -2.40
C TYR A 85 1.70 -15.19 -2.44
N VAL A 86 1.87 -14.56 -3.59
CA VAL A 86 1.66 -13.13 -3.78
C VAL A 86 0.31 -12.91 -4.46
N TYR A 87 -0.58 -12.19 -3.81
CA TYR A 87 -1.88 -11.86 -4.37
C TYR A 87 -1.78 -10.79 -5.46
N PRO A 88 -2.58 -10.89 -6.54
CA PRO A 88 -2.68 -9.83 -7.53
C PRO A 88 -3.03 -8.48 -6.88
N ALA A 89 -2.32 -7.42 -7.26
CA ALA A 89 -2.48 -6.11 -6.64
C ALA A 89 -2.71 -5.01 -7.67
N TYR A 90 -3.60 -4.08 -7.31
CA TYR A 90 -3.97 -2.93 -8.14
C TYR A 90 -3.69 -1.59 -7.44
N ALA A 91 -3.31 -1.64 -6.18
CA ALA A 91 -2.94 -0.49 -5.36
C ALA A 91 -1.42 -0.33 -5.24
N ASN A 92 -0.98 0.50 -4.31
CA ASN A 92 0.43 0.75 -4.01
C ASN A 92 1.00 -0.18 -2.94
N PHE A 93 0.49 -1.39 -2.81
CA PHE A 93 0.97 -2.39 -1.86
C PHE A 93 0.77 -3.80 -2.40
N LEU A 94 1.52 -4.76 -1.85
CA LEU A 94 1.36 -6.20 -2.06
C LEU A 94 0.93 -6.86 -0.77
N LEU A 95 0.06 -7.88 -0.89
CA LEU A 95 -0.29 -8.82 0.14
C LEU A 95 0.38 -10.16 -0.19
N VAL A 96 1.10 -10.72 0.77
CA VAL A 96 1.85 -11.96 0.63
C VAL A 96 1.42 -12.93 1.72
N GLN A 97 1.02 -14.13 1.33
CA GLN A 97 0.78 -15.24 2.23
C GLN A 97 2.04 -16.10 2.37
N ILE A 98 2.36 -16.45 3.59
CA ILE A 98 3.46 -17.34 3.93
C ILE A 98 2.90 -18.77 3.98
N GLN A 99 3.43 -19.65 3.14
CA GLN A 99 2.93 -21.03 2.97
C GLN A 99 3.85 -22.08 3.60
N LYS A 100 4.92 -21.68 4.28
CA LYS A 100 5.82 -22.61 4.97
C LYS A 100 5.34 -22.84 6.41
N VAL A 101 5.14 -24.10 6.76
CA VAL A 101 4.84 -24.50 8.15
C VAL A 101 6.02 -24.11 9.06
N GLY A 102 5.71 -23.48 10.19
CA GLY A 102 6.70 -23.03 11.17
C GLY A 102 7.37 -21.69 10.86
N LEU A 103 7.00 -21.01 9.76
CA LEU A 103 7.41 -19.64 9.48
C LEU A 103 6.19 -18.71 9.66
N THR A 104 6.27 -17.80 10.63
CA THR A 104 5.17 -16.89 10.95
C THR A 104 5.31 -15.54 10.27
N SER A 105 4.22 -14.78 10.21
CA SER A 105 4.23 -13.38 9.75
C SER A 105 5.09 -12.49 10.64
N SER A 106 5.15 -12.79 11.94
CA SER A 106 6.04 -12.11 12.90
C SER A 106 7.51 -12.36 12.59
N ASP A 107 7.91 -13.59 12.24
CA ASP A 107 9.30 -13.89 11.87
C ASP A 107 9.74 -13.09 10.63
N VAL A 108 8.87 -12.99 9.62
CA VAL A 108 9.14 -12.19 8.42
C VAL A 108 9.19 -10.70 8.74
N PHE A 109 8.29 -10.22 9.59
CA PHE A 109 8.28 -8.84 10.07
C PHE A 109 9.59 -8.51 10.79
N GLU A 110 10.01 -9.32 11.76
CA GLU A 110 11.25 -9.14 12.50
C GLU A 110 12.50 -9.17 11.61
N ALA A 111 12.53 -10.06 10.61
CA ALA A 111 13.63 -10.10 9.65
C ALA A 111 13.72 -8.80 8.85
N CYS A 112 12.58 -8.22 8.45
CA CYS A 112 12.55 -6.93 7.76
C CYS A 112 12.97 -5.77 8.68
N ILE A 113 12.52 -5.75 9.92
CA ILE A 113 12.89 -4.71 10.91
C ILE A 113 14.40 -4.68 11.16
N ARG A 114 15.06 -5.83 11.24
CA ARG A 114 16.53 -5.91 11.40
C ARG A 114 17.30 -5.26 10.25
N GLU A 115 16.71 -5.20 9.08
CA GLU A 115 17.27 -4.53 7.89
C GLU A 115 16.76 -3.08 7.74
N GLY A 116 16.04 -2.54 8.75
CA GLY A 116 15.48 -1.19 8.75
C GLY A 116 14.25 -1.01 7.86
N LEU A 117 13.58 -2.11 7.50
CA LEU A 117 12.41 -2.11 6.62
C LEU A 117 11.15 -2.42 7.42
N MET A 118 10.22 -1.48 7.48
CA MET A 118 8.95 -1.66 8.18
C MET A 118 7.88 -2.16 7.22
N ILE A 119 7.44 -3.38 7.44
CA ILE A 119 6.28 -3.97 6.76
C ILE A 119 5.10 -4.09 7.72
N ARG A 120 3.97 -4.59 7.27
CA ARG A 120 2.82 -4.88 8.12
C ARG A 120 2.67 -6.38 8.34
N ASP A 121 2.80 -6.82 9.57
CA ASP A 121 2.29 -8.09 10.05
C ASP A 121 0.76 -8.03 10.07
N CYS A 122 0.10 -8.97 9.38
CA CYS A 122 -1.34 -9.00 9.22
C CYS A 122 -2.05 -9.96 10.20
N SER A 123 -1.37 -10.50 11.20
CA SER A 123 -1.93 -11.42 12.21
C SER A 123 -3.19 -10.86 12.91
N SER A 124 -3.30 -9.53 13.03
CA SER A 124 -4.45 -8.86 13.62
C SER A 124 -5.60 -8.58 12.63
N PHE A 125 -5.50 -9.00 11.37
CA PHE A 125 -6.53 -8.73 10.35
C PHE A 125 -7.62 -9.78 10.41
N THR A 126 -8.81 -9.36 10.81
CA THR A 126 -10.00 -10.24 10.81
C THR A 126 -10.32 -10.72 9.40
N GLY A 127 -10.52 -12.03 9.24
CA GLY A 127 -10.86 -12.67 7.96
C GLY A 127 -9.66 -13.07 7.10
N LEU A 128 -8.42 -12.86 7.56
CA LEU A 128 -7.22 -13.48 6.99
C LEU A 128 -6.84 -14.67 7.86
N GLU A 129 -7.14 -15.89 7.37
CA GLU A 129 -6.77 -17.14 8.06
C GLU A 129 -5.41 -17.62 7.55
N GLY A 130 -4.40 -17.67 8.43
CA GLY A 130 -3.02 -18.02 8.11
C GLY A 130 -2.03 -16.88 8.33
N GLU A 131 -0.83 -17.04 7.80
CA GLU A 131 0.28 -16.13 7.99
C GLU A 131 0.39 -15.16 6.80
N PHE A 132 0.21 -13.86 7.05
CA PHE A 132 0.22 -12.83 6.02
C PHE A 132 1.06 -11.63 6.41
N VAL A 133 1.76 -11.08 5.43
CA VAL A 133 2.42 -9.77 5.52
C VAL A 133 1.99 -8.87 4.37
N ARG A 134 1.99 -7.56 4.63
CA ARG A 134 1.67 -6.54 3.63
C ARG A 134 2.72 -5.44 3.67
N PHE A 135 3.17 -5.00 2.52
CA PHE A 135 4.10 -3.88 2.40
C PHE A 135 3.73 -2.97 1.22
N CYS A 136 4.08 -1.70 1.32
CA CYS A 136 3.88 -0.75 0.24
C CYS A 136 4.96 -0.91 -0.83
N ILE A 137 4.64 -0.46 -2.04
CA ILE A 137 5.64 -0.25 -3.08
C ILE A 137 6.42 1.01 -2.71
N MET A 138 7.72 0.87 -2.64
CA MET A 138 8.70 1.90 -2.29
C MET A 138 9.50 2.33 -3.53
N ASP A 139 10.57 3.07 -3.34
CA ASP A 139 11.53 3.30 -4.40
C ASP A 139 12.26 1.99 -4.81
N PRO A 140 12.97 2.01 -5.96
CA PRO A 140 13.63 0.79 -6.45
C PRO A 140 14.70 0.22 -5.52
N GLU A 141 15.40 1.05 -4.76
CA GLU A 141 16.45 0.61 -3.85
C GLU A 141 15.84 -0.16 -2.67
N ASP A 142 14.88 0.42 -1.99
CA ASP A 142 14.21 -0.20 -0.84
C ASP A 142 13.39 -1.44 -1.24
N ASN A 143 12.79 -1.46 -2.44
CA ASN A 143 12.14 -2.65 -2.96
C ASN A 143 13.14 -3.81 -3.16
N ARG A 144 14.35 -3.54 -3.68
CA ARG A 144 15.39 -4.56 -3.84
C ARG A 144 15.94 -5.04 -2.49
N ARG A 145 16.09 -4.15 -1.51
CA ARG A 145 16.46 -4.51 -0.14
C ARG A 145 15.41 -5.46 0.46
N LEU A 146 14.13 -5.10 0.34
CA LEU A 146 13.03 -5.94 0.82
C LEU A 146 13.03 -7.32 0.13
N LEU A 147 13.17 -7.35 -1.20
CA LEU A 147 13.27 -8.61 -1.95
C LEU A 147 14.43 -9.48 -1.45
N THR A 148 15.57 -8.89 -1.15
CA THR A 148 16.75 -9.61 -0.60
C THR A 148 16.43 -10.26 0.75
N VAL A 149 15.65 -9.61 1.63
CA VAL A 149 15.20 -10.21 2.89
C VAL A 149 14.35 -11.45 2.63
N PHE A 150 13.37 -11.37 1.74
CA PHE A 150 12.53 -12.53 1.37
C PHE A 150 13.34 -13.66 0.75
N GLN A 151 14.35 -13.36 -0.06
CA GLN A 151 15.27 -14.35 -0.62
C GLN A 151 16.08 -15.06 0.46
N LYS A 152 16.65 -14.33 1.42
CA LYS A 152 17.39 -14.89 2.56
C LYS A 152 16.50 -15.82 3.39
N ILE A 153 15.27 -15.41 3.70
CA ILE A 153 14.29 -16.22 4.42
C ILE A 153 14.00 -17.51 3.63
N SER A 154 13.75 -17.39 2.34
CA SER A 154 13.46 -18.54 1.47
C SER A 154 14.62 -19.54 1.40
N GLN A 155 15.87 -19.06 1.35
CA GLN A 155 17.06 -19.91 1.35
C GLN A 155 17.29 -20.61 2.69
N SER A 156 17.14 -19.91 3.80
CA SER A 156 17.26 -20.47 5.15
C SER A 156 16.18 -21.51 5.40
N ALA A 157 14.97 -21.25 4.94
CA ALA A 157 13.83 -22.14 5.06
C ALA A 157 13.97 -23.45 4.24
N ARG A 158 14.76 -23.44 3.15
CA ARG A 158 15.09 -24.66 2.37
C ARG A 158 16.10 -25.56 3.07
N LYS A 159 17.01 -25.02 3.88
CA LYS A 159 18.06 -25.79 4.58
C LYS A 159 17.53 -26.55 5.80
N GLN A 160 16.30 -26.27 6.22
CA GLN A 160 15.65 -26.92 7.37
C GLN A 160 14.65 -28.02 6.95
N VAL A 161 14.66 -28.44 5.69
CA VAL A 161 13.97 -29.57 5.12
C VAL A 161 14.97 -30.66 4.82
#